data_7d02630d2a003863bc36006331fee167
#
_entry.id   7d02630d2a003863bc36006331fee167
#
_cell.length_a   1.000
_cell.length_b   1.000
_cell.length_c   1.000
_cell.angle_alpha   90.00
_cell.angle_beta   90.00
_cell.angle_gamma   90.00
#
_symmetry.space_group_name_H-M   'P 1'
#
loop_
_entity.id
_entity.type
_entity.pdbx_description
1 polymer ?
#
loop_
_entity_poly.entity_id
_entity_poly.type
_entity_poly.pdbx_seq_one_letter_code
_entity_poly.pdbx_strand_id
1 'polypeptide(L)'
;MPQLPPVTKALMLICTAVFCLQFLMGGPMMAWFGLWPLGSGRFMPWQVGTYAFLHGDMLHLFFNMLGLWMFGSELERLWGGKRYAQFLVAGVLSAAATQLLFTALTGSFAPTVGASGGLFALLLASGMLFPNRTIMPLF
;
A
#
# COMPACT_ATOMS: atom_id res chain seq x y z
N MET A 1 21.18 0.51 14.21
CA MET A 1 19.94 0.71 13.50
C MET A 1 18.75 0.56 14.42
N PRO A 2 17.85 1.54 14.48
CA PRO A 2 16.69 1.41 15.33
C PRO A 2 15.83 0.23 14.90
N GLN A 3 15.18 -0.38 15.88
CA GLN A 3 14.24 -1.45 15.56
C GLN A 3 13.05 -0.90 14.79
N LEU A 4 12.50 -1.73 13.92
CA LEU A 4 11.27 -1.39 13.21
C LEU A 4 10.13 -1.21 14.20
N PRO A 5 9.36 -0.12 14.10
CA PRO A 5 8.17 0.03 14.92
C PRO A 5 7.14 -1.08 14.61
N PRO A 6 6.29 -1.42 15.57
CA PRO A 6 5.47 -2.63 15.45
C PRO A 6 4.49 -2.64 14.27
N VAL A 7 3.83 -1.53 13.97
CA VAL A 7 2.85 -1.52 12.87
C VAL A 7 3.56 -1.61 11.53
N THR A 8 4.63 -0.84 11.32
CA THR A 8 5.42 -0.90 10.10
C THR A 8 5.98 -2.30 9.90
N LYS A 9 6.53 -2.90 10.96
CA LYS A 9 7.05 -4.25 10.90
C LYS A 9 5.97 -5.26 10.51
N ALA A 10 4.79 -5.17 11.14
CA ALA A 10 3.67 -6.06 10.84
C ALA A 10 3.24 -5.93 9.39
N LEU A 11 3.13 -4.70 8.88
CA LEU A 11 2.73 -4.47 7.49
C LEU A 11 3.73 -5.07 6.52
N MET A 12 5.03 -4.86 6.76
CA MET A 12 6.06 -5.42 5.89
C MET A 12 6.03 -6.94 5.89
N LEU A 13 5.85 -7.55 7.07
CA LEU A 13 5.76 -9.01 7.17
C LEU A 13 4.50 -9.56 6.50
N ILE A 14 3.36 -8.90 6.68
CA ILE A 14 2.10 -9.33 6.07
C ILE A 14 2.18 -9.22 4.55
N CYS A 15 2.66 -8.10 4.02
CA CYS A 15 2.79 -7.93 2.57
C CYS A 15 3.73 -8.97 1.96
N THR A 16 4.85 -9.25 2.63
CA THR A 16 5.79 -10.26 2.17
C THR A 16 5.19 -11.66 2.20
N ALA A 17 4.47 -12.00 3.29
CA ALA A 17 3.80 -13.28 3.40
C ALA A 17 2.70 -13.44 2.35
N VAL A 18 1.93 -12.39 2.11
CA VAL A 18 0.89 -12.40 1.07
C VAL A 18 1.51 -12.58 -0.30
N PHE A 19 2.64 -11.92 -0.57
CA PHE A 19 3.34 -12.09 -1.84
C PHE A 19 3.79 -13.53 -2.05
N CYS A 20 4.29 -14.18 -1.00
CA CYS A 20 4.64 -15.59 -1.09
C CYS A 20 3.43 -16.46 -1.40
N LEU A 21 2.27 -16.15 -0.78
CA LEU A 21 1.02 -16.85 -1.10
C LEU A 21 0.59 -16.62 -2.54
N GLN A 22 0.73 -15.38 -3.04
CA GLN A 22 0.44 -15.09 -4.45
C GLN A 22 1.29 -15.94 -5.38
N PHE A 23 2.55 -16.11 -5.04
CA PHE A 23 3.46 -16.93 -5.84
C PHE A 23 3.01 -18.38 -5.88
N LEU A 24 2.52 -18.92 -4.75
CA LEU A 24 2.07 -20.31 -4.64
C LEU A 24 0.68 -20.51 -5.24
N MET A 25 -0.25 -19.58 -5.03
CA MET A 25 -1.66 -19.72 -5.41
C MET A 25 -1.99 -19.15 -6.78
N GLY A 26 -1.19 -18.20 -7.27
CA GLY A 26 -1.37 -17.64 -8.61
C GLY A 26 -2.61 -16.75 -8.76
N GLY A 27 -3.29 -16.90 -9.89
CA GLY A 27 -4.39 -16.03 -10.29
C GLY A 27 -5.53 -15.84 -9.32
N PRO A 28 -5.97 -16.85 -8.54
CA PRO A 28 -7.07 -16.67 -7.59
C PRO A 28 -6.87 -15.54 -6.58
N MET A 29 -5.65 -15.32 -6.11
CA MET A 29 -5.38 -14.23 -5.17
C MET A 29 -5.69 -12.87 -5.78
N MET A 30 -5.24 -12.64 -7.01
CA MET A 30 -5.52 -11.39 -7.72
C MET A 30 -7.00 -11.25 -8.02
N ALA A 31 -7.65 -12.33 -8.44
CA ALA A 31 -9.06 -12.30 -8.81
C ALA A 31 -9.97 -11.95 -7.62
N TRP A 32 -9.65 -12.44 -6.41
CA TRP A 32 -10.48 -12.25 -5.23
C TRP A 32 -10.14 -10.99 -4.43
N PHE A 33 -8.86 -10.62 -4.38
CA PHE A 33 -8.38 -9.60 -3.44
C PHE A 33 -7.79 -8.36 -4.09
N GLY A 34 -7.50 -8.38 -5.38
CA GLY A 34 -7.11 -7.18 -6.11
C GLY A 34 -8.30 -6.22 -6.24
N LEU A 35 -8.03 -4.94 -6.46
CA LEU A 35 -9.08 -3.94 -6.62
C LEU A 35 -9.53 -3.91 -8.08
N TRP A 36 -10.67 -4.50 -8.35
CA TRP A 36 -11.25 -4.53 -9.69
C TRP A 36 -12.14 -3.32 -9.92
N PRO A 37 -12.18 -2.77 -11.16
CA PRO A 37 -13.09 -1.68 -11.46
C PRO A 37 -14.56 -2.06 -11.24
N LEU A 38 -15.38 -1.07 -10.89
CA LEU A 38 -16.81 -1.30 -10.62
C LEU A 38 -17.53 -1.93 -11.81
N GLY A 39 -17.17 -1.54 -13.04
CA GLY A 39 -17.79 -2.06 -14.23
C GLY A 39 -17.24 -3.39 -14.74
N SER A 40 -16.25 -3.96 -14.07
CA SER A 40 -15.61 -5.20 -14.53
C SER A 40 -16.42 -6.46 -14.27
N GLY A 41 -17.41 -6.39 -13.39
CA GLY A 41 -18.15 -7.56 -12.93
C GLY A 41 -17.41 -8.38 -11.88
N ARG A 42 -16.24 -7.93 -11.45
CA ARG A 42 -15.38 -8.65 -10.49
C ARG A 42 -15.15 -7.90 -9.19
N PHE A 43 -15.72 -6.70 -9.07
CA PHE A 43 -15.56 -5.89 -7.87
C PHE A 43 -16.29 -6.52 -6.69
N MET A 44 -15.59 -6.58 -5.55
CA MET A 44 -16.16 -6.98 -4.27
C MET A 44 -15.78 -5.94 -3.21
N PRO A 45 -16.67 -5.66 -2.22
CA PRO A 45 -16.42 -4.57 -1.26
C PRO A 45 -15.11 -4.66 -0.48
N TRP A 46 -14.66 -5.86 -0.12
CA TRP A 46 -13.43 -6.03 0.64
C TRP A 46 -12.18 -5.61 -0.13
N GLN A 47 -12.27 -5.54 -1.45
CA GLN A 47 -11.12 -5.21 -2.29
C GLN A 47 -10.59 -3.81 -2.03
N VAL A 48 -11.41 -2.89 -1.50
CA VAL A 48 -10.96 -1.55 -1.17
C VAL A 48 -9.90 -1.53 -0.07
N GLY A 49 -9.78 -2.60 0.69
CA GLY A 49 -8.75 -2.77 1.71
C GLY A 49 -7.71 -3.81 1.34
N THR A 50 -8.16 -4.96 0.83
CA THR A 50 -7.25 -6.09 0.58
C THR A 50 -6.24 -5.82 -0.54
N TYR A 51 -6.58 -5.00 -1.53
CA TYR A 51 -5.69 -4.74 -2.65
C TYR A 51 -4.31 -4.21 -2.22
N ALA A 52 -4.26 -3.50 -1.10
CA ALA A 52 -3.04 -2.87 -0.62
C ALA A 52 -1.98 -3.89 -0.20
N PHE A 53 -2.38 -5.11 0.08
CA PHE A 53 -1.46 -6.16 0.55
C PHE A 53 -0.91 -7.03 -0.57
N LEU A 54 -1.50 -6.97 -1.77
CA LEU A 54 -1.01 -7.71 -2.91
C LEU A 54 -0.01 -6.89 -3.71
N HIS A 55 0.91 -7.54 -4.40
CA HIS A 55 1.90 -6.86 -5.23
C HIS A 55 2.06 -7.59 -6.55
N GLY A 56 2.27 -6.83 -7.62
CA GLY A 56 2.31 -7.39 -8.96
C GLY A 56 3.58 -8.19 -9.25
N ASP A 57 4.70 -7.76 -8.70
CA ASP A 57 5.98 -8.41 -8.91
C ASP A 57 6.94 -8.12 -7.76
N MET A 58 8.09 -8.78 -7.78
CA MET A 58 9.11 -8.67 -6.72
C MET A 58 9.63 -7.24 -6.58
N LEU A 59 9.84 -6.56 -7.70
CA LEU A 59 10.37 -5.20 -7.68
C LEU A 59 9.36 -4.22 -7.06
N HIS A 60 8.08 -4.38 -7.39
CA HIS A 60 7.00 -3.61 -6.82
C HIS A 60 6.95 -3.79 -5.29
N LEU A 61 7.01 -5.04 -4.83
CA LEU A 61 7.06 -5.34 -3.40
C LEU A 61 8.28 -4.70 -2.74
N PHE A 62 9.45 -4.85 -3.36
CA PHE A 62 10.69 -4.33 -2.79
C PHE A 62 10.63 -2.81 -2.57
N PHE A 63 10.22 -2.06 -3.59
CA PHE A 63 10.16 -0.60 -3.48
C PHE A 63 9.09 -0.13 -2.51
N ASN A 64 7.96 -0.82 -2.45
CA ASN A 64 6.93 -0.48 -1.47
C ASN A 64 7.40 -0.74 -0.05
N MET A 65 8.07 -1.87 0.17
CA MET A 65 8.60 -2.17 1.51
C MET A 65 9.71 -1.21 1.90
N LEU A 66 10.56 -0.82 0.95
CA LEU A 66 11.59 0.18 1.20
C LEU A 66 10.96 1.52 1.63
N GLY A 67 9.92 1.96 0.94
CA GLY A 67 9.21 3.18 1.31
C GLY A 67 8.56 3.09 2.68
N LEU A 68 7.93 1.98 3.00
CA LEU A 68 7.36 1.76 4.32
C LEU A 68 8.43 1.79 5.41
N TRP A 69 9.57 1.16 5.14
CA TRP A 69 10.68 1.17 6.08
C TRP A 69 11.20 2.58 6.33
N MET A 70 11.45 3.34 5.27
CA MET A 70 12.06 4.67 5.38
C MET A 70 11.08 5.70 5.97
N PHE A 71 9.90 5.81 5.39
CA PHE A 71 8.95 6.86 5.74
C PHE A 71 7.94 6.41 6.79
N GLY A 72 7.48 5.18 6.69
CA GLY A 72 6.50 4.64 7.62
C GLY A 72 7.07 4.52 9.03
N SER A 73 8.29 4.00 9.16
CA SER A 73 8.92 3.84 10.48
C SER A 73 9.05 5.17 11.20
N GLU A 74 9.43 6.21 10.48
CA GLU A 74 9.58 7.54 11.07
C GLU A 74 8.26 8.13 11.52
N LEU A 75 7.24 8.04 10.69
CA LEU A 75 5.92 8.57 11.03
C LEU A 75 5.27 7.77 12.15
N GLU A 76 5.48 6.46 12.19
CA GLU A 76 4.98 5.66 13.30
C GLU A 76 5.65 6.05 14.62
N ARG A 77 6.95 6.30 14.60
CA ARG A 77 7.66 6.76 15.81
C ARG A 77 7.17 8.14 16.25
N LEU A 78 6.83 9.01 15.31
CA LEU A 78 6.35 10.35 15.60
C LEU A 78 4.91 10.36 16.11
N TRP A 79 4.02 9.60 15.47
CA TRP A 79 2.57 9.64 15.75
C TRP A 79 2.08 8.56 16.69
N GLY A 80 2.86 7.50 16.89
CA GLY A 80 2.40 6.29 17.57
C GLY A 80 1.68 5.34 16.61
N GLY A 81 1.62 4.07 16.99
CA GLY A 81 1.10 3.03 16.11
C GLY A 81 -0.36 3.20 15.72
N LYS A 82 -1.22 3.62 16.66
CA LYS A 82 -2.65 3.75 16.40
C LYS A 82 -2.94 4.84 15.37
N ARG A 83 -2.37 6.03 15.55
CA ARG A 83 -2.60 7.15 14.62
C ARG A 83 -1.99 6.85 13.26
N TYR A 84 -0.82 6.25 13.24
CA TYR A 84 -0.16 5.85 12.02
C TYR A 84 -1.02 4.84 11.23
N ALA A 85 -1.54 3.82 11.90
CA ALA A 85 -2.42 2.83 11.27
C ALA A 85 -3.70 3.47 10.72
N GLN A 86 -4.32 4.38 11.48
CA GLN A 86 -5.51 5.10 11.03
C GLN A 86 -5.20 5.92 9.78
N PHE A 87 -4.05 6.59 9.75
CA PHE A 87 -3.63 7.38 8.59
C PHE A 87 -3.44 6.51 7.36
N LEU A 88 -2.79 5.35 7.53
CA LEU A 88 -2.59 4.40 6.42
C LEU A 88 -3.91 3.85 5.90
N VAL A 89 -4.83 3.49 6.78
CA VAL A 89 -6.15 3.00 6.36
C VAL A 89 -6.87 4.08 5.55
N ALA A 90 -6.84 5.33 6.02
CA ALA A 90 -7.45 6.44 5.28
C ALA A 90 -6.80 6.62 3.90
N GLY A 91 -5.47 6.50 3.83
CA GLY A 91 -4.74 6.59 2.56
C GLY A 91 -5.10 5.47 1.60
N VAL A 92 -5.16 4.24 2.10
CA VAL A 92 -5.52 3.06 1.29
C VAL A 92 -6.95 3.19 0.75
N LEU A 93 -7.90 3.56 1.60
CA LEU A 93 -9.30 3.70 1.18
C LEU A 93 -9.49 4.86 0.22
N SER A 94 -8.81 5.99 0.45
CA SER A 94 -8.87 7.15 -0.45
C SER A 94 -8.29 6.82 -1.82
N ALA A 95 -7.18 6.10 -1.84
CA ALA A 95 -6.56 5.66 -3.09
C ALA A 95 -7.47 4.69 -3.83
N ALA A 96 -8.14 3.78 -3.11
CA ALA A 96 -9.10 2.85 -3.72
C ALA A 96 -10.25 3.60 -4.36
N ALA A 97 -10.84 4.58 -3.65
CA ALA A 97 -11.93 5.39 -4.19
C ALA A 97 -11.50 6.16 -5.44
N THR A 98 -10.31 6.77 -5.38
CA THR A 98 -9.75 7.51 -6.52
C THR A 98 -9.54 6.59 -7.72
N GLN A 99 -9.00 5.40 -7.49
CA GLN A 99 -8.73 4.44 -8.55
C GLN A 99 -10.03 3.92 -9.16
N LEU A 100 -11.04 3.63 -8.33
CA LEU A 100 -12.35 3.20 -8.84
C LEU A 100 -12.98 4.28 -9.72
N LEU A 101 -12.88 5.55 -9.31
CA LEU A 101 -13.37 6.66 -10.12
C LEU A 101 -12.58 6.77 -11.42
N PHE A 102 -11.26 6.72 -11.34
CA PHE A 102 -10.40 6.81 -12.52
C PHE A 102 -10.71 5.71 -13.55
N THR A 103 -10.83 4.45 -13.08
CA THR A 103 -11.13 3.34 -13.98
C THR A 103 -12.54 3.42 -14.54
N ALA A 104 -13.50 3.96 -13.79
CA ALA A 104 -14.85 4.19 -14.31
C ALA A 104 -14.85 5.23 -15.41
N LEU A 105 -14.06 6.29 -15.28
CA LEU A 105 -13.98 7.37 -16.26
C LEU A 105 -13.23 6.95 -17.53
N THR A 106 -12.21 6.11 -17.40
CA THR A 106 -11.37 5.68 -18.53
C THR A 106 -11.85 4.39 -19.16
N GLY A 107 -12.80 3.68 -18.55
CA GLY A 107 -13.29 2.40 -19.06
C GLY A 107 -12.31 1.25 -18.89
N SER A 108 -11.29 1.39 -18.04
CA SER A 108 -10.33 0.32 -17.77
C SER A 108 -10.97 -0.83 -17.00
N PHE A 109 -10.60 -2.06 -17.33
CA PHE A 109 -11.02 -3.26 -16.61
C PHE A 109 -9.87 -3.93 -15.85
N ALA A 110 -8.69 -3.31 -15.83
CA ALA A 110 -7.53 -3.88 -15.17
C ALA A 110 -7.61 -3.72 -13.64
N PRO A 111 -7.18 -4.73 -12.86
CA PRO A 111 -7.15 -4.63 -11.41
C PRO A 111 -5.96 -3.80 -10.92
N THR A 112 -6.09 -3.27 -9.71
CA THR A 112 -5.04 -2.52 -9.04
C THR A 112 -4.60 -3.28 -7.79
N VAL A 113 -3.30 -3.29 -7.54
CA VAL A 113 -2.72 -3.91 -6.33
C VAL A 113 -1.58 -3.05 -5.80
N GLY A 114 -1.24 -3.26 -4.54
CA GLY A 114 -0.05 -2.70 -3.92
C GLY A 114 -0.32 -1.70 -2.81
N ALA A 115 0.68 -1.55 -1.96
CA ALA A 115 0.64 -0.62 -0.82
C ALA A 115 0.90 0.84 -1.23
N SER A 116 1.05 1.10 -2.52
CA SER A 116 1.46 2.42 -3.04
C SER A 116 0.54 3.55 -2.64
N GLY A 117 -0.78 3.30 -2.55
CA GLY A 117 -1.72 4.34 -2.15
C GLY A 117 -1.44 4.87 -0.74
N GLY A 118 -1.26 3.95 0.22
CA GLY A 118 -0.87 4.32 1.57
C GLY A 118 0.52 4.95 1.60
N LEU A 119 1.44 4.43 0.78
CA LEU A 119 2.79 4.96 0.71
C LEU A 119 2.83 6.39 0.18
N PHE A 120 2.03 6.73 -0.84
CA PHE A 120 1.93 8.10 -1.31
C PHE A 120 1.43 9.03 -0.21
N ALA A 121 0.46 8.58 0.60
CA ALA A 121 0.00 9.36 1.74
C ALA A 121 1.15 9.60 2.73
N LEU A 122 1.98 8.60 3.00
CA LEU A 122 3.15 8.74 3.87
C LEU A 122 4.17 9.71 3.30
N LEU A 123 4.43 9.64 2.00
CA LEU A 123 5.35 10.55 1.33
C LEU A 123 4.87 12.00 1.42
N LEU A 124 3.58 12.23 1.21
CA LEU A 124 3.00 13.56 1.32
C LEU A 124 3.10 14.08 2.75
N ALA A 125 2.77 13.26 3.74
CA ALA A 125 2.88 13.64 5.14
C ALA A 125 4.33 13.97 5.51
N SER A 126 5.29 13.16 5.07
CA SER A 126 6.70 13.41 5.31
C SER A 126 7.15 14.72 4.70
N GLY A 127 6.72 15.01 3.47
CA GLY A 127 7.04 16.26 2.80
C GLY A 127 6.46 17.48 3.51
N MET A 128 5.25 17.36 4.06
CA MET A 128 4.62 18.45 4.79
C MET A 128 5.24 18.67 6.16
N LEU A 129 5.64 17.61 6.86
CA LEU A 129 6.24 17.72 8.19
C LEU A 129 7.71 18.07 8.13
N PHE A 130 8.41 17.67 7.09
CA PHE A 130 9.86 17.85 6.95
C PHE A 130 10.20 18.43 5.57
N PRO A 131 9.71 19.63 5.24
CA PRO A 131 9.82 20.17 3.88
C PRO A 131 11.24 20.43 3.42
N ASN A 132 12.16 20.65 4.36
CA ASN A 132 13.56 20.97 4.05
C ASN A 132 14.50 19.77 4.17
N ARG A 133 13.92 18.56 4.38
CA ARG A 133 14.71 17.36 4.54
C ARG A 133 15.30 16.91 3.22
N THR A 134 16.59 16.59 3.24
CA THR A 134 17.23 15.91 2.12
C THR A 134 17.02 14.42 2.27
N ILE A 135 16.47 13.79 1.24
CA ILE A 135 16.29 12.33 1.20
C ILE A 135 17.58 11.73 0.64
N MET A 136 18.21 10.88 1.43
CA MET A 136 19.40 10.16 1.01
C MET A 136 18.97 8.75 0.56
N PRO A 137 18.88 8.50 -0.74
CA PRO A 137 18.56 7.15 -1.20
C PRO A 137 19.69 6.20 -0.85
N LEU A 138 19.35 4.92 -0.75
CA LEU A 138 20.31 3.89 -0.38
C LEU A 138 21.37 3.62 -1.46
N PHE A 139 21.23 4.27 -2.56
CA PHE A 139 22.11 4.10 -3.71
C PHE A 139 22.52 5.44 -4.28
#